data_82b508889bb27e1e52a4e20f3fa7b0a1
#
_entry.id   82b508889bb27e1e52a4e20f3fa7b0a1
#
_cell.length_a   1.000
_cell.length_b   1.000
_cell.length_c   1.000
_cell.angle_alpha   90.00
_cell.angle_beta   90.00
_cell.angle_gamma   90.00
#
_symmetry.space_group_name_H-M   'P 1'
#
loop_
_entity.id
_entity.type
_entity.pdbx_description
1 polymer ?
#
loop_
_entity_poly.entity_id
_entity_poly.type
_entity_poly.pdbx_seq_one_letter_code
_entity_poly.pdbx_strand_id
1 'polypeptide(L)'
;MGHKPMRIFHLDAGRKFFSVASVKRLLDAMAAAELSHLELYLSDNQGFRFGLNDMTVTTAFGSYDLTPCLGDGYVQEQKGPDGTNAWHTEADMDEIISYAASLGIGVIPVINMPGHMGAILEHFPQLRYPGSDSSIELKSEEAVEFTLQILHKYLAFFRSRGCQYFHLGADEFANDVGTMGFDRIYRDGDMAYFVSFINRAISVVCDAGLIPMAFNDGIYYNDDKTTYGVIDNRLVVCYWIQGWNTYFPADAAFLSKEGFGLVNAHHEFYCGMGMDTQNRVEKMAQYDPRLFHRNSRIESPEGTMLCHWCDRAYADGPDGGTAAAERMAQVIPAFGAAMDKFGFK
;
A
#
# COMPACT_ATOMS: atom_id res chain seq x y z
N MET A 1 -8.09 -27.90 -5.20
CA MET A 1 -9.02 -26.80 -5.43
C MET A 1 -8.19 -25.67 -6.04
N GLY A 2 -8.61 -25.10 -7.19
CA GLY A 2 -7.87 -24.00 -7.80
C GLY A 2 -7.84 -22.79 -6.86
N HIS A 3 -6.73 -22.09 -6.82
CA HIS A 3 -6.59 -20.84 -6.05
C HIS A 3 -7.62 -19.83 -6.60
N LYS A 4 -8.52 -19.34 -5.73
CA LYS A 4 -9.46 -18.30 -6.11
C LYS A 4 -8.74 -16.95 -6.08
N PRO A 5 -8.68 -16.21 -7.21
CA PRO A 5 -7.93 -14.95 -7.25
C PRO A 5 -8.58 -13.89 -6.34
N MET A 6 -7.76 -13.07 -5.71
CA MET A 6 -8.23 -11.97 -4.86
C MET A 6 -8.89 -10.87 -5.71
N ARG A 7 -10.01 -10.35 -5.21
CA ARG A 7 -10.66 -9.12 -5.68
C ARG A 7 -10.49 -8.09 -4.59
N ILE A 8 -9.54 -7.18 -4.77
CA ILE A 8 -9.09 -6.25 -3.74
C ILE A 8 -9.68 -4.86 -4.00
N PHE A 9 -10.12 -4.19 -2.95
CA PHE A 9 -10.32 -2.76 -2.95
C PHE A 9 -9.26 -2.11 -2.09
N HIS A 10 -8.43 -1.25 -2.70
CA HIS A 10 -7.44 -0.44 -2.03
C HIS A 10 -8.04 0.91 -1.64
N LEU A 11 -7.95 1.25 -0.36
CA LEU A 11 -8.38 2.52 0.22
C LEU A 11 -7.18 3.29 0.75
N ASP A 12 -6.88 4.42 0.14
CA ASP A 12 -5.86 5.35 0.62
C ASP A 12 -6.38 6.15 1.82
N ALA A 13 -6.28 5.53 3.00
CA ALA A 13 -6.62 6.15 4.27
C ALA A 13 -5.44 6.92 4.88
N GLY A 14 -4.24 6.81 4.31
CA GLY A 14 -3.07 7.56 4.72
C GLY A 14 -3.17 9.03 4.36
N ARG A 15 -3.50 9.33 3.08
CA ARG A 15 -3.66 10.71 2.61
C ARG A 15 -4.96 11.36 3.08
N LYS A 16 -6.06 10.59 3.19
CA LYS A 16 -7.34 11.08 3.70
C LYS A 16 -7.83 10.19 4.84
N PHE A 17 -8.27 10.80 5.94
CA PHE A 17 -8.89 10.06 7.02
C PHE A 17 -10.30 9.57 6.63
N PHE A 18 -10.57 8.30 6.90
CA PHE A 18 -11.89 7.68 6.77
C PHE A 18 -12.36 7.20 8.14
N SER A 19 -13.51 7.66 8.60
CA SER A 19 -14.11 7.17 9.84
C SER A 19 -14.46 5.68 9.76
N VAL A 20 -14.60 5.03 10.90
CA VAL A 20 -15.07 3.62 10.97
C VAL A 20 -16.40 3.44 10.20
N ALA A 21 -17.31 4.40 10.32
CA ALA A 21 -18.59 4.36 9.59
C ALA A 21 -18.39 4.42 8.06
N SER A 22 -17.47 5.27 7.58
CA SER A 22 -17.15 5.36 6.14
C SER A 22 -16.52 4.07 5.63
N VAL A 23 -15.60 3.45 6.39
CA VAL A 23 -14.98 2.17 6.02
C VAL A 23 -16.01 1.05 6.00
N LYS A 24 -16.91 0.97 6.98
CA LYS A 24 -18.00 -0.03 7.00
C LYS A 24 -18.93 0.09 5.78
N ARG A 25 -19.27 1.32 5.38
CA ARG A 25 -20.05 1.56 4.17
C ARG A 25 -19.37 1.00 2.90
N LEU A 26 -18.04 1.14 2.82
CA LEU A 26 -17.27 0.55 1.72
C LEU A 26 -17.27 -0.98 1.80
N LEU A 27 -17.12 -1.55 2.98
CA LEU A 27 -17.18 -3.00 3.21
C LEU A 27 -18.54 -3.59 2.80
N ASP A 28 -19.65 -2.89 3.06
CA ASP A 28 -20.99 -3.32 2.61
C ASP A 28 -21.07 -3.36 1.07
N ALA A 29 -20.54 -2.34 0.40
CA ALA A 29 -20.50 -2.31 -1.06
C ALA A 29 -19.57 -3.41 -1.63
N MET A 30 -18.45 -3.67 -0.97
CA MET A 30 -17.53 -4.75 -1.33
C MET A 30 -18.17 -6.13 -1.19
N ALA A 31 -18.88 -6.38 -0.10
CA ALA A 31 -19.59 -7.64 0.12
C ALA A 31 -20.67 -7.86 -0.95
N ALA A 32 -21.45 -6.83 -1.27
CA ALA A 32 -22.47 -6.88 -2.32
C ALA A 32 -21.88 -7.13 -3.73
N ALA A 33 -20.62 -6.75 -3.95
CA ALA A 33 -19.89 -6.92 -5.20
C ALA A 33 -18.96 -8.15 -5.21
N GLU A 34 -19.04 -9.01 -4.19
CA GLU A 34 -18.21 -10.22 -4.01
C GLU A 34 -16.68 -9.94 -4.03
N LEU A 35 -16.26 -8.79 -3.52
CA LEU A 35 -14.84 -8.51 -3.30
C LEU A 35 -14.35 -9.27 -2.06
N SER A 36 -13.11 -9.71 -2.08
CA SER A 36 -12.55 -10.60 -1.06
C SER A 36 -11.66 -9.91 -0.04
N HIS A 37 -11.04 -8.77 -0.37
CA HIS A 37 -10.08 -8.10 0.51
C HIS A 37 -10.23 -6.58 0.44
N LEU A 38 -10.16 -5.94 1.62
CA LEU A 38 -9.91 -4.52 1.78
C LEU A 38 -8.42 -4.33 2.02
N GLU A 39 -7.73 -3.65 1.10
CA GLU A 39 -6.38 -3.15 1.39
C GLU A 39 -6.49 -1.75 1.97
N LEU A 40 -6.00 -1.60 3.19
CA LEU A 40 -6.13 -0.38 3.98
C LEU A 40 -4.75 0.29 4.11
N TYR A 41 -4.53 1.34 3.32
CA TYR A 41 -3.30 2.11 3.25
C TYR A 41 -3.28 3.15 4.37
N LEU A 42 -2.50 2.90 5.44
CA LEU A 42 -2.60 3.60 6.73
C LEU A 42 -1.51 4.64 6.96
N SER A 43 -0.47 4.65 6.13
CA SER A 43 0.64 5.61 6.27
C SER A 43 1.11 6.13 4.93
N ASP A 44 1.43 7.43 4.90
CA ASP A 44 1.93 8.15 3.73
C ASP A 44 2.70 9.40 4.18
N ASN A 45 3.21 10.18 3.21
CA ASN A 45 3.79 11.50 3.47
C ASN A 45 2.79 12.47 4.12
N GLN A 46 1.50 12.27 3.87
CA GLN A 46 0.42 13.17 4.26
C GLN A 46 -0.31 12.73 5.53
N GLY A 47 0.00 11.55 6.06
CA GLY A 47 -0.60 11.14 7.31
C GLY A 47 -0.20 9.74 7.77
N PHE A 48 -0.20 9.57 9.09
CA PHE A 48 -0.03 8.31 9.76
C PHE A 48 -1.30 8.01 10.57
N ARG A 49 -2.12 7.04 10.12
CA ARG A 49 -3.54 6.96 10.48
C ARG A 49 -3.92 5.79 11.38
N PHE A 50 -2.95 5.10 11.95
CA PHE A 50 -3.24 4.04 12.91
C PHE A 50 -2.31 4.08 14.12
N GLY A 51 -2.87 4.36 15.29
CA GLY A 51 -2.18 4.40 16.58
C GLY A 51 -2.40 3.11 17.37
N LEU A 52 -1.29 2.50 17.79
CA LEU A 52 -1.28 1.43 18.78
C LEU A 52 -1.30 1.98 20.19
N ASN A 53 -1.71 1.20 21.18
CA ASN A 53 -1.70 1.59 22.59
C ASN A 53 -0.28 1.89 23.10
N ASP A 54 0.72 1.24 22.56
CA ASP A 54 2.13 1.56 22.75
C ASP A 54 2.76 1.96 21.42
N MET A 55 3.14 3.21 21.28
CA MET A 55 3.75 3.78 20.06
C MET A 55 5.28 3.85 20.15
N THR A 56 5.91 3.28 21.17
CA THR A 56 7.36 3.29 21.31
C THR A 56 7.99 2.14 20.50
N VAL A 57 8.98 2.44 19.66
CA VAL A 57 9.87 1.44 19.06
C VAL A 57 11.25 1.56 19.68
N THR A 58 11.88 0.42 19.95
CA THR A 58 13.21 0.34 20.54
C THR A 58 14.13 -0.44 19.62
N THR A 59 15.31 0.12 19.36
CA THR A 59 16.37 -0.42 18.51
C THR A 59 17.67 -0.52 19.31
N ALA A 60 18.72 -1.04 18.68
CA ALA A 60 20.08 -0.97 19.25
C ALA A 60 20.61 0.49 19.39
N PHE A 61 20.01 1.44 18.65
CA PHE A 61 20.43 2.85 18.61
C PHE A 61 19.65 3.75 19.56
N GLY A 62 18.47 3.31 20.02
CA GLY A 62 17.65 4.11 20.96
C GLY A 62 16.19 3.72 20.97
N SER A 63 15.39 4.53 21.68
CA SER A 63 13.94 4.41 21.73
C SER A 63 13.30 5.63 21.09
N TYR A 64 12.28 5.40 20.26
CA TYR A 64 11.60 6.41 19.45
C TYR A 64 10.10 6.35 19.75
N ASP A 65 9.54 7.48 20.18
CA ASP A 65 8.09 7.62 20.39
C ASP A 65 7.44 8.06 19.07
N LEU A 66 6.59 7.21 18.52
CA LEU A 66 5.82 7.50 17.30
C LEU A 66 4.51 8.23 17.58
N THR A 67 4.15 8.49 18.83
CA THR A 67 2.88 9.18 19.17
C THR A 67 2.74 10.53 18.46
N PRO A 68 3.78 11.37 18.35
CA PRO A 68 3.68 12.65 17.64
C PRO A 68 3.40 12.52 16.15
N CYS A 69 3.72 11.36 15.52
CA CYS A 69 3.51 11.14 14.10
C CYS A 69 2.04 10.93 13.73
N LEU A 70 1.18 10.62 14.73
CA LEU A 70 -0.22 10.29 14.48
C LEU A 70 -1.01 11.50 14.01
N GLY A 71 -1.70 11.36 12.88
CA GLY A 71 -2.48 12.41 12.26
C GLY A 71 -1.69 13.48 11.52
N ASP A 72 -0.36 13.50 11.68
CA ASP A 72 0.53 14.43 11.00
C ASP A 72 0.85 14.02 9.56
N GLY A 73 1.42 14.95 8.82
CA GLY A 73 1.84 14.83 7.44
C GLY A 73 1.79 16.18 6.73
N TYR A 74 2.14 16.23 5.43
CA TYR A 74 2.21 17.46 4.65
C TYR A 74 0.87 18.16 4.47
N VAL A 75 -0.24 17.47 4.69
CA VAL A 75 -1.59 18.02 4.60
C VAL A 75 -2.28 17.93 5.94
N GLN A 76 -2.20 19.02 6.70
CA GLN A 76 -2.71 19.14 8.08
C GLN A 76 -4.24 19.11 8.23
N GLU A 77 -5.01 18.73 7.25
CA GLU A 77 -6.46 18.93 7.24
C GLU A 77 -7.29 17.93 8.00
N GLN A 78 -6.73 17.13 8.92
CA GLN A 78 -7.44 15.88 9.08
C GLN A 78 -7.83 15.59 10.51
N LYS A 79 -8.62 16.50 11.03
CA LYS A 79 -9.48 16.16 12.17
C LYS A 79 -10.72 15.41 11.64
N GLY A 80 -11.19 14.43 12.40
CA GLY A 80 -12.48 13.84 12.17
C GLY A 80 -13.60 14.88 12.18
N PRO A 81 -14.82 14.55 11.71
CA PRO A 81 -15.93 15.49 11.61
C PRO A 81 -16.31 16.17 12.91
N ASP A 82 -15.99 15.56 14.04
CA ASP A 82 -16.20 16.05 15.41
C ASP A 82 -15.00 16.82 15.98
N GLY A 83 -13.97 17.05 15.17
CA GLY A 83 -12.74 17.72 15.57
C GLY A 83 -11.78 16.85 16.39
N THR A 84 -12.08 15.55 16.53
CA THR A 84 -11.23 14.56 17.20
C THR A 84 -10.15 14.00 16.28
N ASN A 85 -9.46 12.99 16.76
CA ASN A 85 -8.28 12.41 16.14
C ASN A 85 -8.49 11.99 14.67
N ALA A 86 -7.56 12.33 13.81
CA ALA A 86 -7.52 11.91 12.43
C ALA A 86 -6.74 10.60 12.23
N TRP A 87 -6.85 9.67 13.18
CA TRP A 87 -6.30 8.32 13.11
C TRP A 87 -7.21 7.32 13.82
N HIS A 88 -7.08 6.06 13.50
CA HIS A 88 -7.76 4.96 14.16
C HIS A 88 -6.99 4.53 15.42
N THR A 89 -7.71 4.27 16.48
CA THR A 89 -7.21 3.55 17.66
C THR A 89 -7.22 2.04 17.40
N GLU A 90 -6.61 1.26 18.31
CA GLU A 90 -6.73 -0.21 18.25
C GLU A 90 -8.21 -0.66 18.30
N ALA A 91 -9.05 0.00 19.09
CA ALA A 91 -10.47 -0.33 19.17
C ALA A 91 -11.20 -0.07 17.83
N ASP A 92 -10.92 1.05 17.16
CA ASP A 92 -11.48 1.35 15.84
C ASP A 92 -11.04 0.30 14.79
N MET A 93 -9.76 -0.08 14.83
CA MET A 93 -9.23 -1.09 13.91
C MET A 93 -9.80 -2.48 14.19
N ASP A 94 -9.99 -2.85 15.46
CA ASP A 94 -10.66 -4.09 15.87
C ASP A 94 -12.11 -4.12 15.36
N GLU A 95 -12.82 -2.99 15.41
CA GLU A 95 -14.16 -2.86 14.86
C GLU A 95 -14.19 -3.03 13.34
N ILE A 96 -13.25 -2.39 12.62
CA ILE A 96 -13.12 -2.53 11.16
C ILE A 96 -12.84 -3.98 10.76
N ILE A 97 -11.83 -4.61 11.39
CA ILE A 97 -11.42 -5.98 11.06
C ILE A 97 -12.54 -6.98 11.37
N SER A 98 -13.19 -6.84 12.53
CA SER A 98 -14.29 -7.72 12.92
C SER A 98 -15.49 -7.59 11.99
N TYR A 99 -15.81 -6.35 11.56
CA TYR A 99 -16.88 -6.11 10.61
C TYR A 99 -16.56 -6.70 9.24
N ALA A 100 -15.35 -6.49 8.72
CA ALA A 100 -14.90 -7.09 7.47
C ALA A 100 -14.98 -8.63 7.52
N ALA A 101 -14.51 -9.24 8.60
CA ALA A 101 -14.57 -10.69 8.81
C ALA A 101 -16.01 -11.22 8.84
N SER A 102 -16.96 -10.47 9.42
CA SER A 102 -18.38 -10.84 9.43
C SER A 102 -19.00 -10.86 8.03
N LEU A 103 -18.42 -10.15 7.08
CA LEU A 103 -18.78 -10.11 5.66
C LEU A 103 -17.96 -11.08 4.80
N GLY A 104 -17.03 -11.84 5.39
CA GLY A 104 -16.12 -12.73 4.67
C GLY A 104 -15.01 -11.99 3.91
N ILE A 105 -14.70 -10.74 4.29
CA ILE A 105 -13.67 -9.90 3.69
C ILE A 105 -12.42 -9.90 4.57
N GLY A 106 -11.27 -10.23 3.96
CA GLY A 106 -9.97 -10.10 4.60
C GLY A 106 -9.46 -8.64 4.59
N VAL A 107 -8.68 -8.26 5.60
CA VAL A 107 -8.01 -6.95 5.64
C VAL A 107 -6.52 -7.13 5.35
N ILE A 108 -6.00 -6.33 4.42
CA ILE A 108 -4.59 -6.21 4.07
C ILE A 108 -4.11 -4.85 4.56
N PRO A 109 -3.40 -4.75 5.69
CA PRO A 109 -2.86 -3.47 6.14
C PRO A 109 -1.65 -3.07 5.31
N VAL A 110 -1.51 -1.76 5.05
CA VAL A 110 -0.31 -1.17 4.44
C VAL A 110 0.29 -0.15 5.39
N ILE A 111 1.55 -0.36 5.77
CA ILE A 111 2.42 0.67 6.35
C ILE A 111 3.58 0.85 5.38
N ASN A 112 3.58 1.96 4.66
CA ASN A 112 4.52 2.15 3.56
C ASN A 112 5.95 2.36 4.07
N MET A 113 6.90 1.67 3.44
CA MET A 113 8.34 1.72 3.69
C MET A 113 9.11 1.15 2.48
N PRO A 114 10.33 1.59 2.18
CA PRO A 114 11.14 2.60 2.89
C PRO A 114 10.87 4.02 2.42
N GLY A 115 9.95 4.23 1.48
CA GLY A 115 9.43 5.51 0.99
C GLY A 115 8.06 5.83 1.58
N HIS A 116 7.48 6.97 1.17
CA HIS A 116 6.18 7.45 1.67
C HIS A 116 6.06 7.50 3.21
N MET A 117 7.16 7.77 3.88
CA MET A 117 7.25 7.82 5.35
C MET A 117 7.26 9.27 5.88
N GLY A 118 6.87 10.26 5.08
CA GLY A 118 6.99 11.68 5.42
C GLY A 118 6.35 12.05 6.74
N ALA A 119 5.13 11.55 7.04
CA ALA A 119 4.46 11.81 8.32
C ALA A 119 5.24 11.27 9.54
N ILE A 120 6.00 10.20 9.38
CA ILE A 120 6.86 9.65 10.42
C ILE A 120 8.19 10.41 10.46
N LEU A 121 8.82 10.60 9.30
CA LEU A 121 10.15 11.18 9.19
C LEU A 121 10.19 12.70 9.49
N GLU A 122 9.05 13.39 9.50
CA GLU A 122 8.96 14.75 10.00
C GLU A 122 9.48 14.88 11.44
N HIS A 123 9.24 13.86 12.27
CA HIS A 123 9.68 13.78 13.65
C HIS A 123 11.07 13.16 13.85
N PHE A 124 11.62 12.50 12.80
CA PHE A 124 12.93 11.82 12.83
C PHE A 124 13.79 12.18 11.62
N PRO A 125 14.09 13.49 11.41
CA PRO A 125 14.79 13.95 10.19
C PRO A 125 16.21 13.38 10.03
N GLN A 126 16.84 12.92 11.11
CA GLN A 126 18.16 12.29 11.08
C GLN A 126 18.17 10.92 10.39
N LEU A 127 17.01 10.29 10.20
CA LEU A 127 16.87 8.99 9.56
C LEU A 127 16.60 9.09 8.04
N ARG A 128 16.46 10.31 7.52
CA ARG A 128 16.08 10.57 6.13
C ARG A 128 17.19 10.29 5.15
N TYR A 129 16.81 9.82 3.98
CA TYR A 129 17.67 9.79 2.80
C TYR A 129 18.08 11.23 2.42
N PRO A 130 19.36 11.47 2.01
CA PRO A 130 19.84 12.82 1.72
C PRO A 130 19.00 13.56 0.68
N GLY A 131 18.38 14.66 1.12
CA GLY A 131 17.53 15.53 0.30
C GLY A 131 16.07 15.08 0.18
N SER A 132 15.69 13.94 0.78
CA SER A 132 14.30 13.48 0.84
C SER A 132 13.66 13.79 2.18
N ASP A 133 12.40 14.17 2.16
CA ASP A 133 11.56 14.29 3.35
C ASP A 133 10.71 13.03 3.57
N SER A 134 10.71 12.09 2.63
CA SER A 134 9.76 11.00 2.56
C SER A 134 10.37 9.59 2.67
N SER A 135 11.70 9.46 2.58
CA SER A 135 12.36 8.16 2.52
C SER A 135 13.50 8.04 3.51
N ILE A 136 13.74 6.82 4.02
CA ILE A 136 14.84 6.57 4.95
C ILE A 136 16.18 6.44 4.23
N GLU A 137 17.28 6.71 4.95
CA GLU A 137 18.64 6.42 4.47
C GLU A 137 18.93 4.90 4.54
N LEU A 138 18.92 4.25 3.38
CA LEU A 138 19.11 2.78 3.27
C LEU A 138 20.52 2.31 3.67
N LYS A 139 21.51 3.19 3.71
CA LYS A 139 22.88 2.89 4.16
C LYS A 139 23.02 3.02 5.68
N SER A 140 22.06 3.62 6.36
CA SER A 140 22.03 3.78 7.81
C SER A 140 21.36 2.56 8.46
N GLU A 141 22.12 1.76 9.20
CA GLU A 141 21.55 0.64 9.95
C GLU A 141 20.56 1.13 11.00
N GLU A 142 20.77 2.32 11.59
CA GLU A 142 19.81 2.95 12.52
C GLU A 142 18.46 3.18 11.83
N ALA A 143 18.43 3.76 10.63
CA ALA A 143 17.20 4.04 9.89
C ALA A 143 16.52 2.75 9.44
N VAL A 144 17.28 1.76 9.00
CA VAL A 144 16.78 0.45 8.60
C VAL A 144 16.19 -0.29 9.80
N GLU A 145 16.90 -0.36 10.93
CA GLU A 145 16.41 -1.02 12.14
C GLU A 145 15.18 -0.33 12.71
N PHE A 146 15.16 1.00 12.76
CA PHE A 146 13.98 1.78 13.15
C PHE A 146 12.75 1.38 12.34
N THR A 147 12.88 1.33 11.01
CA THR A 147 11.78 1.00 10.10
C THR A 147 11.32 -0.44 10.28
N LEU A 148 12.25 -1.40 10.44
CA LEU A 148 11.90 -2.80 10.67
C LEU A 148 11.25 -3.01 12.05
N GLN A 149 11.58 -2.22 13.07
CA GLN A 149 10.91 -2.28 14.36
C GLN A 149 9.47 -1.73 14.30
N ILE A 150 9.22 -0.71 13.48
CA ILE A 150 7.85 -0.30 13.15
C ILE A 150 7.09 -1.48 12.53
N LEU A 151 7.68 -2.13 11.52
CA LEU A 151 7.09 -3.29 10.86
C LEU A 151 6.75 -4.41 11.86
N HIS A 152 7.67 -4.82 12.72
CA HIS A 152 7.45 -5.83 13.75
C HIS A 152 6.25 -5.49 14.64
N LYS A 153 6.15 -4.23 15.07
CA LYS A 153 5.09 -3.77 15.96
C LYS A 153 3.70 -3.89 15.31
N TYR A 154 3.56 -3.44 14.08
CA TYR A 154 2.30 -3.52 13.34
C TYR A 154 1.94 -4.95 12.92
N LEU A 155 2.92 -5.77 12.56
CA LEU A 155 2.72 -7.20 12.27
C LEU A 155 2.14 -7.94 13.47
N ALA A 156 2.64 -7.68 14.68
CA ALA A 156 2.12 -8.30 15.91
C ALA A 156 0.64 -8.00 16.12
N PHE A 157 0.22 -6.75 15.87
CA PHE A 157 -1.18 -6.34 15.96
C PHE A 157 -2.05 -7.09 14.94
N PHE A 158 -1.74 -6.95 13.65
CA PHE A 158 -2.59 -7.48 12.58
C PHE A 158 -2.59 -9.02 12.55
N ARG A 159 -1.46 -9.67 12.84
CA ARG A 159 -1.38 -11.12 12.95
C ARG A 159 -2.34 -11.66 14.03
N SER A 160 -2.39 -11.01 15.19
CA SER A 160 -3.27 -11.43 16.29
C SER A 160 -4.76 -11.30 15.97
N ARG A 161 -5.14 -10.52 14.93
CA ARG A 161 -6.50 -10.33 14.43
C ARG A 161 -6.81 -11.17 13.20
N GLY A 162 -5.92 -12.09 12.83
CA GLY A 162 -6.15 -13.06 11.76
C GLY A 162 -5.93 -12.53 10.35
N CYS A 163 -5.30 -11.35 10.19
CA CYS A 163 -4.85 -10.89 8.87
C CYS A 163 -3.83 -11.89 8.30
N GLN A 164 -3.93 -12.14 7.01
CA GLN A 164 -3.07 -13.12 6.33
C GLN A 164 -1.95 -12.46 5.53
N TYR A 165 -2.14 -11.23 5.11
CA TYR A 165 -1.23 -10.46 4.29
C TYR A 165 -0.77 -9.20 5.02
N PHE A 166 0.38 -8.68 4.63
CA PHE A 166 0.85 -7.36 5.03
C PHE A 166 1.56 -6.70 3.85
N HIS A 167 1.15 -5.47 3.50
CA HIS A 167 1.69 -4.76 2.37
C HIS A 167 2.73 -3.72 2.84
N LEU A 168 3.93 -3.80 2.27
CA LEU A 168 5.08 -2.96 2.63
C LEU A 168 5.07 -1.58 1.92
N GLY A 169 4.20 -1.39 0.92
CA GLY A 169 4.27 -0.27 -0.01
C GLY A 169 5.43 -0.43 -0.97
N ALA A 170 6.59 0.10 -0.63
CA ALA A 170 7.85 0.03 -1.35
C ALA A 170 7.83 0.70 -2.75
N ASP A 171 6.86 1.58 -2.98
CA ASP A 171 6.74 2.41 -4.16
C ASP A 171 7.46 3.75 -4.00
N GLU A 172 7.76 4.38 -5.11
CA GLU A 172 8.20 5.77 -5.26
C GLU A 172 9.29 6.23 -4.29
N PHE A 173 10.25 5.35 -3.96
CA PHE A 173 11.36 5.68 -3.06
C PHE A 173 12.06 6.98 -3.47
N ALA A 174 12.15 7.93 -2.54
CA ALA A 174 12.82 9.23 -2.68
C ALA A 174 12.42 10.03 -3.94
N ASN A 175 11.15 9.96 -4.37
CA ASN A 175 10.67 10.70 -5.54
C ASN A 175 10.62 12.23 -5.35
N ASP A 176 10.82 12.72 -4.14
CA ASP A 176 10.88 14.12 -3.77
C ASP A 176 12.28 14.78 -3.98
N VAL A 177 13.29 14.01 -4.40
CA VAL A 177 14.67 14.55 -4.61
C VAL A 177 14.98 14.98 -6.06
N GLY A 178 13.98 15.41 -6.81
CA GLY A 178 14.16 16.06 -8.14
C GLY A 178 14.38 15.12 -9.32
N THR A 179 14.68 13.86 -9.10
CA THR A 179 14.67 12.75 -10.07
C THR A 179 14.01 11.56 -9.42
N MET A 180 13.42 10.67 -10.22
CA MET A 180 12.84 9.43 -9.68
C MET A 180 13.86 8.68 -8.82
N GLY A 181 13.57 8.45 -7.53
CA GLY A 181 14.53 7.97 -6.56
C GLY A 181 15.13 6.61 -6.90
N PHE A 182 14.34 5.67 -7.45
CA PHE A 182 14.88 4.38 -7.91
C PHE A 182 15.89 4.56 -9.05
N ASP A 183 15.64 5.45 -10.01
CA ASP A 183 16.61 5.77 -11.07
C ASP A 183 17.90 6.34 -10.49
N ARG A 184 17.80 7.19 -9.46
CA ARG A 184 18.95 7.75 -8.77
C ARG A 184 19.79 6.67 -8.09
N ILE A 185 19.19 5.87 -7.20
CA ILE A 185 19.96 4.82 -6.49
C ILE A 185 20.48 3.73 -7.43
N TYR A 186 19.80 3.50 -8.57
CA TYR A 186 20.29 2.62 -9.63
C TYR A 186 21.57 3.18 -10.26
N ARG A 187 21.58 4.45 -10.66
CA ARG A 187 22.74 5.11 -11.26
C ARG A 187 23.91 5.26 -10.30
N ASP A 188 23.61 5.48 -9.03
CA ASP A 188 24.63 5.61 -7.98
C ASP A 188 25.20 4.25 -7.55
N GLY A 189 24.64 3.14 -8.03
CA GLY A 189 25.06 1.79 -7.68
C GLY A 189 24.54 1.32 -6.31
N ASP A 190 23.55 2.00 -5.76
CA ASP A 190 23.04 1.80 -4.40
C ASP A 190 21.83 0.86 -4.30
N MET A 191 21.35 0.31 -5.43
CA MET A 191 20.21 -0.62 -5.46
C MET A 191 20.38 -1.84 -4.54
N ALA A 192 21.62 -2.26 -4.28
CA ALA A 192 21.89 -3.37 -3.36
C ALA A 192 21.37 -3.09 -1.93
N TYR A 193 21.36 -1.83 -1.50
CA TYR A 193 20.80 -1.45 -0.19
C TYR A 193 19.29 -1.58 -0.17
N PHE A 194 18.59 -1.22 -1.27
CA PHE A 194 17.16 -1.46 -1.40
C PHE A 194 16.85 -2.96 -1.41
N VAL A 195 17.59 -3.76 -2.19
CA VAL A 195 17.41 -5.23 -2.23
C VAL A 195 17.65 -5.84 -0.85
N SER A 196 18.64 -5.37 -0.12
CA SER A 196 18.91 -5.81 1.26
C SER A 196 17.75 -5.46 2.19
N PHE A 197 17.26 -4.21 2.14
CA PHE A 197 16.15 -3.76 2.96
C PHE A 197 14.88 -4.57 2.67
N ILE A 198 14.48 -4.69 1.40
CA ILE A 198 13.24 -5.38 1.04
C ILE A 198 13.27 -6.85 1.42
N ASN A 199 14.40 -7.54 1.26
CA ASN A 199 14.57 -8.92 1.68
C ASN A 199 14.47 -9.09 3.20
N ARG A 200 15.03 -8.16 3.98
CA ARG A 200 14.87 -8.14 5.44
C ARG A 200 13.39 -7.95 5.82
N ALA A 201 12.71 -7.00 5.19
CA ALA A 201 11.28 -6.76 5.44
C ALA A 201 10.41 -7.97 5.05
N ILE A 202 10.66 -8.60 3.90
CA ILE A 202 10.00 -9.85 3.49
C ILE A 202 10.18 -10.94 4.55
N SER A 203 11.42 -11.15 5.02
CA SER A 203 11.70 -12.15 6.05
C SER A 203 10.94 -11.86 7.34
N VAL A 204 10.92 -10.61 7.80
CA VAL A 204 10.18 -10.18 9.00
C VAL A 204 8.68 -10.48 8.88
N VAL A 205 8.07 -10.20 7.72
CA VAL A 205 6.64 -10.52 7.47
C VAL A 205 6.40 -12.03 7.47
N CYS A 206 7.25 -12.79 6.77
CA CYS A 206 7.14 -14.25 6.71
C CYS A 206 7.35 -14.91 8.07
N ASP A 207 8.30 -14.44 8.87
CA ASP A 207 8.58 -14.95 10.22
C ASP A 207 7.42 -14.66 11.19
N ALA A 208 6.70 -13.57 10.97
CA ALA A 208 5.45 -13.30 11.66
C ALA A 208 4.30 -14.20 11.19
N GLY A 209 4.48 -15.01 10.14
CA GLY A 209 3.48 -15.92 9.58
C GLY A 209 2.44 -15.23 8.71
N LEU A 210 2.78 -14.08 8.09
CA LEU A 210 1.98 -13.40 7.09
C LEU A 210 2.63 -13.49 5.71
N ILE A 211 1.87 -13.15 4.68
CA ILE A 211 2.34 -13.11 3.30
C ILE A 211 2.70 -11.65 2.96
N PRO A 212 3.96 -11.37 2.59
CA PRO A 212 4.38 -10.03 2.23
C PRO A 212 3.84 -9.61 0.87
N MET A 213 3.41 -8.35 0.77
CA MET A 213 3.03 -7.70 -0.48
C MET A 213 3.82 -6.40 -0.64
N ALA A 214 4.09 -5.97 -1.88
CA ALA A 214 4.67 -4.68 -2.19
C ALA A 214 4.30 -4.22 -3.59
N PHE A 215 4.36 -2.92 -3.86
CA PHE A 215 4.27 -2.37 -5.21
C PHE A 215 5.53 -2.70 -6.02
N ASN A 216 5.43 -2.65 -7.34
CA ASN A 216 6.46 -3.21 -8.23
C ASN A 216 7.66 -2.32 -8.52
N ASP A 217 7.67 -1.08 -8.09
CA ASP A 217 8.61 -0.04 -8.54
C ASP A 217 10.08 -0.45 -8.46
N GLY A 218 10.54 -0.84 -7.27
CA GLY A 218 11.92 -1.22 -7.02
C GLY A 218 12.22 -2.71 -7.20
N ILE A 219 11.20 -3.53 -7.49
CA ILE A 219 11.35 -4.97 -7.60
C ILE A 219 12.00 -5.32 -8.93
N TYR A 220 13.30 -5.62 -8.89
CA TYR A 220 14.15 -5.80 -10.07
C TYR A 220 14.11 -4.59 -11.01
N TYR A 221 14.34 -3.40 -10.44
CA TYR A 221 14.43 -2.19 -11.22
C TYR A 221 15.40 -2.36 -12.39
N ASN A 222 14.95 -2.04 -13.60
CA ASN A 222 15.68 -2.21 -14.85
C ASN A 222 16.03 -3.68 -15.22
N ASP A 223 15.29 -4.65 -14.71
CA ASP A 223 15.45 -6.10 -14.92
C ASP A 223 16.85 -6.65 -14.56
N ASP A 224 17.60 -5.95 -13.68
CA ASP A 224 18.97 -6.30 -13.30
C ASP A 224 19.05 -6.96 -11.93
N LYS A 225 18.67 -8.24 -11.87
CA LYS A 225 18.77 -9.01 -10.62
C LYS A 225 20.18 -9.51 -10.29
N THR A 226 21.07 -9.56 -11.28
CA THR A 226 22.41 -10.16 -11.11
C THR A 226 23.39 -9.18 -10.49
N THR A 227 23.23 -7.89 -10.74
CA THR A 227 24.10 -6.84 -10.22
C THR A 227 23.84 -6.53 -8.76
N TYR A 228 22.55 -6.49 -8.34
CA TYR A 228 22.17 -5.97 -7.02
C TYR A 228 21.65 -7.03 -6.05
N GLY A 229 21.57 -8.28 -6.48
CA GLY A 229 21.12 -9.39 -5.67
C GLY A 229 19.76 -9.94 -6.08
N VAL A 230 19.34 -11.01 -5.42
CA VAL A 230 18.08 -11.69 -5.68
C VAL A 230 17.05 -11.24 -4.64
N ILE A 231 15.86 -10.87 -5.11
CA ILE A 231 14.73 -10.55 -4.23
C ILE A 231 13.96 -11.85 -3.95
N ASP A 232 13.56 -12.03 -2.69
CA ASP A 232 12.83 -13.19 -2.23
C ASP A 232 11.44 -13.26 -2.87
N ASN A 233 11.17 -14.32 -3.64
CA ASN A 233 9.93 -14.49 -4.40
C ASN A 233 8.74 -14.99 -3.55
N ARG A 234 8.88 -15.06 -2.22
CA ARG A 234 7.72 -15.18 -1.33
C ARG A 234 6.89 -13.88 -1.31
N LEU A 235 7.43 -12.79 -1.83
CA LEU A 235 6.73 -11.52 -2.03
C LEU A 235 5.63 -11.66 -3.10
N VAL A 236 4.43 -11.17 -2.81
CA VAL A 236 3.39 -10.92 -3.80
C VAL A 236 3.53 -9.48 -4.29
N VAL A 237 3.67 -9.30 -5.60
CA VAL A 237 3.91 -7.99 -6.21
C VAL A 237 2.62 -7.39 -6.74
N CYS A 238 2.23 -6.23 -6.23
CA CYS A 238 1.12 -5.42 -6.73
C CYS A 238 1.62 -4.55 -7.89
N TYR A 239 1.31 -4.96 -9.10
CA TYR A 239 1.84 -4.36 -10.33
C TYR A 239 0.98 -3.19 -10.79
N TRP A 240 1.42 -1.95 -10.51
CA TRP A 240 0.67 -0.73 -10.80
C TRP A 240 1.29 0.11 -11.92
N ILE A 241 2.59 -0.02 -12.18
CA ILE A 241 3.32 0.87 -13.08
C ILE A 241 4.26 0.09 -14.01
N GLN A 242 4.30 0.51 -15.27
CA GLN A 242 5.24 0.01 -16.28
C GLN A 242 6.47 0.91 -16.46
N GLY A 243 6.51 2.06 -15.77
CA GLY A 243 7.53 3.08 -15.94
C GLY A 243 7.25 4.07 -17.07
N TRP A 244 8.11 5.06 -17.17
CA TRP A 244 8.13 6.07 -18.23
C TRP A 244 9.57 6.57 -18.42
N ASN A 245 9.88 7.18 -19.55
CA ASN A 245 11.18 7.74 -20.00
C ASN A 245 12.46 7.28 -19.27
N THR A 246 12.62 7.62 -18.00
CA THR A 246 13.81 7.32 -17.17
C THR A 246 13.50 6.44 -15.97
N TYR A 247 12.30 5.86 -15.92
CA TYR A 247 11.84 5.00 -14.83
C TYR A 247 11.51 3.62 -15.39
N PHE A 248 12.23 2.59 -14.97
CA PHE A 248 12.24 1.27 -15.60
C PHE A 248 11.92 0.14 -14.62
N PRO A 249 10.70 0.02 -14.08
CA PRO A 249 10.29 -1.18 -13.36
C PRO A 249 10.36 -2.42 -14.24
N ALA A 250 10.64 -3.57 -13.64
CA ALA A 250 10.62 -4.85 -14.34
C ALA A 250 9.24 -5.16 -14.94
N ASP A 251 9.20 -5.87 -16.06
CA ASP A 251 7.94 -6.28 -16.68
C ASP A 251 7.22 -7.35 -15.86
N ALA A 252 5.87 -7.33 -15.86
CA ALA A 252 5.06 -8.33 -15.16
C ALA A 252 5.37 -9.76 -15.63
N ALA A 253 5.63 -9.95 -16.93
CA ALA A 253 6.02 -11.25 -17.50
C ALA A 253 7.36 -11.73 -16.94
N PHE A 254 8.34 -10.81 -16.76
CA PHE A 254 9.61 -11.11 -16.13
C PHE A 254 9.41 -11.54 -14.67
N LEU A 255 8.67 -10.76 -13.89
CA LEU A 255 8.41 -11.07 -12.47
C LEU A 255 7.68 -12.43 -12.32
N SER A 256 6.68 -12.70 -13.16
CA SER A 256 5.99 -14.00 -13.18
C SER A 256 6.95 -15.16 -13.48
N LYS A 257 7.88 -14.98 -14.42
CA LYS A 257 8.91 -15.98 -14.74
C LYS A 257 9.88 -16.21 -13.59
N GLU A 258 10.17 -15.19 -12.81
CA GLU A 258 11.00 -15.27 -11.60
C GLU A 258 10.27 -15.89 -10.40
N GLY A 259 8.97 -16.24 -10.55
CA GLY A 259 8.19 -16.97 -9.57
C GLY A 259 7.44 -16.11 -8.58
N PHE A 260 7.30 -14.81 -8.84
CA PHE A 260 6.48 -13.92 -7.99
C PHE A 260 4.99 -14.15 -8.23
N GLY A 261 4.20 -14.18 -7.16
CA GLY A 261 2.76 -13.95 -7.24
C GLY A 261 2.48 -12.51 -7.66
N LEU A 262 1.52 -12.30 -8.57
CA LEU A 262 1.21 -10.97 -9.09
C LEU A 262 -0.25 -10.57 -8.84
N VAL A 263 -0.46 -9.37 -8.32
CA VAL A 263 -1.76 -8.70 -8.26
C VAL A 263 -1.79 -7.58 -9.29
N ASN A 264 -2.82 -7.56 -10.13
CA ASN A 264 -2.96 -6.52 -11.15
C ASN A 264 -3.61 -5.26 -10.55
N ALA A 265 -2.80 -4.22 -10.35
CA ALA A 265 -3.23 -2.88 -9.91
C ALA A 265 -3.14 -1.87 -11.07
N HIS A 266 -3.54 -2.26 -12.28
CA HIS A 266 -3.42 -1.44 -13.48
C HIS A 266 -4.19 -0.12 -13.38
N HIS A 267 -3.67 0.94 -14.00
CA HIS A 267 -4.26 2.28 -13.93
C HIS A 267 -5.72 2.36 -14.46
N GLU A 268 -6.18 1.41 -15.26
CA GLU A 268 -7.60 1.34 -15.65
C GLU A 268 -8.53 1.00 -14.47
N PHE A 269 -7.98 0.46 -13.39
CA PHE A 269 -8.67 0.22 -12.12
C PHE A 269 -8.44 1.34 -11.09
N TYR A 270 -7.95 2.50 -11.51
CA TYR A 270 -7.76 3.66 -10.62
C TYR A 270 -8.97 4.56 -10.57
N CYS A 271 -9.36 4.92 -9.35
CA CYS A 271 -10.30 5.98 -9.05
C CYS A 271 -9.65 6.94 -8.06
N GLY A 272 -9.12 8.06 -8.55
CA GLY A 272 -8.55 9.10 -7.70
C GLY A 272 -9.61 10.13 -7.28
N MET A 273 -9.40 10.80 -6.15
CA MET A 273 -10.24 11.93 -5.75
C MET A 273 -10.18 13.04 -6.81
N GLY A 274 -11.35 13.53 -7.20
CA GLY A 274 -11.48 14.55 -8.25
C GLY A 274 -11.37 14.01 -9.69
N MET A 275 -11.28 12.70 -9.89
CA MET A 275 -11.38 12.07 -11.21
C MET A 275 -12.83 11.88 -11.64
N ASP A 276 -13.06 11.84 -12.96
CA ASP A 276 -14.34 11.45 -13.56
C ASP A 276 -14.58 9.95 -13.35
N THR A 277 -15.40 9.62 -12.35
CA THR A 277 -15.73 8.25 -11.98
C THR A 277 -16.52 7.53 -13.07
N GLN A 278 -17.38 8.22 -13.84
CA GLN A 278 -18.16 7.62 -14.91
C GLN A 278 -17.27 7.07 -16.02
N ASN A 279 -16.31 7.86 -16.49
CA ASN A 279 -15.33 7.43 -17.48
C ASN A 279 -14.48 6.25 -16.99
N ARG A 280 -14.12 6.25 -15.69
CA ARG A 280 -13.36 5.13 -15.09
C ARG A 280 -14.16 3.83 -15.05
N VAL A 281 -15.43 3.89 -14.69
CA VAL A 281 -16.34 2.73 -14.71
C VAL A 281 -16.47 2.13 -16.12
N GLU A 282 -16.61 2.97 -17.15
CA GLU A 282 -16.73 2.53 -18.53
C GLU A 282 -15.44 1.82 -19.03
N LYS A 283 -14.27 2.36 -18.70
CA LYS A 283 -12.97 1.75 -19.05
C LYS A 283 -12.74 0.43 -18.31
N MET A 284 -12.97 0.43 -17.01
CA MET A 284 -12.85 -0.73 -16.14
C MET A 284 -13.69 -1.91 -16.64
N ALA A 285 -14.93 -1.65 -17.07
CA ALA A 285 -15.84 -2.66 -17.60
C ALA A 285 -15.34 -3.38 -18.88
N GLN A 286 -14.29 -2.86 -19.52
CA GLN A 286 -13.72 -3.39 -20.75
C GLN A 286 -12.34 -4.03 -20.55
N TYR A 287 -11.72 -3.89 -19.37
CA TYR A 287 -10.36 -4.30 -19.13
C TYR A 287 -10.26 -5.68 -18.47
N ASP A 288 -9.65 -6.64 -19.17
CA ASP A 288 -9.40 -7.99 -18.62
C ASP A 288 -8.35 -7.92 -17.46
N PRO A 289 -8.68 -8.39 -16.26
CA PRO A 289 -7.76 -8.35 -15.12
C PRO A 289 -6.48 -9.20 -15.31
N ARG A 290 -6.41 -10.03 -16.33
CA ARG A 290 -5.19 -10.78 -16.70
C ARG A 290 -4.23 -9.99 -17.58
N LEU A 291 -4.65 -8.83 -18.08
CA LEU A 291 -3.78 -7.94 -18.86
C LEU A 291 -3.08 -6.95 -17.93
N PHE A 292 -1.79 -7.10 -17.84
CA PHE A 292 -0.89 -6.18 -17.16
C PHE A 292 -0.36 -5.12 -18.14
N HIS A 293 0.34 -4.12 -17.65
CA HIS A 293 0.99 -3.12 -18.50
C HIS A 293 1.87 -3.78 -19.58
N ARG A 294 2.13 -3.05 -20.66
CA ARG A 294 2.87 -3.52 -21.85
C ARG A 294 2.26 -4.77 -22.50
N ASN A 295 0.93 -4.95 -22.36
CA ASN A 295 0.21 -6.11 -22.87
C ASN A 295 0.73 -7.47 -22.35
N SER A 296 1.40 -7.48 -21.22
CA SER A 296 1.78 -8.72 -20.54
C SER A 296 0.54 -9.43 -20.05
N ARG A 297 0.29 -10.63 -20.54
CA ARG A 297 -0.84 -11.45 -20.10
C ARG A 297 -0.37 -12.50 -19.10
N ILE A 298 -0.94 -12.45 -17.89
CA ILE A 298 -0.72 -13.43 -16.82
C ILE A 298 -2.01 -14.22 -16.65
N GLU A 299 -1.99 -15.51 -16.96
CA GLU A 299 -3.22 -16.34 -16.99
C GLU A 299 -3.80 -16.59 -15.60
N SER A 300 -2.96 -16.69 -14.58
CA SER A 300 -3.37 -16.99 -13.20
C SER A 300 -2.71 -16.00 -12.22
N PRO A 301 -3.09 -14.72 -12.25
CA PRO A 301 -2.59 -13.78 -11.24
C PRO A 301 -3.20 -14.11 -9.86
N GLU A 302 -2.50 -13.73 -8.79
CA GLU A 302 -2.99 -13.86 -7.41
C GLU A 302 -4.25 -13.04 -7.17
N GLY A 303 -4.40 -11.93 -7.89
CA GLY A 303 -5.57 -11.07 -7.75
C GLY A 303 -5.56 -9.87 -8.68
N THR A 304 -6.56 -9.03 -8.48
CA THR A 304 -6.68 -7.70 -9.09
C THR A 304 -7.17 -6.69 -8.06
N MET A 305 -6.83 -5.42 -8.26
CA MET A 305 -7.03 -4.38 -7.28
C MET A 305 -7.69 -3.15 -7.90
N LEU A 306 -8.84 -2.75 -7.37
CA LEU A 306 -9.43 -1.44 -7.58
C LEU A 306 -8.79 -0.46 -6.60
N CYS A 307 -8.07 0.54 -7.10
CA CYS A 307 -7.37 1.50 -6.26
C CYS A 307 -8.14 2.81 -6.14
N HIS A 308 -8.38 3.26 -4.91
CA HIS A 308 -8.87 4.60 -4.62
C HIS A 308 -7.76 5.43 -3.99
N TRP A 309 -7.12 6.29 -4.81
CA TRP A 309 -6.07 7.17 -4.38
C TRP A 309 -6.59 8.54 -3.96
N CYS A 310 -6.08 9.06 -2.87
CA CYS A 310 -6.50 10.31 -2.26
C CYS A 310 -5.46 11.44 -2.41
N ASP A 311 -4.78 11.54 -3.57
CA ASP A 311 -3.79 12.60 -3.85
C ASP A 311 -4.34 14.03 -3.65
N ARG A 312 -5.66 14.18 -3.71
CA ARG A 312 -6.37 15.44 -3.45
C ARG A 312 -7.26 15.30 -2.22
N ALA A 313 -6.67 14.89 -1.10
CA ALA A 313 -7.36 14.58 0.16
C ALA A 313 -8.33 15.68 0.64
N TYR A 314 -8.00 16.94 0.34
CA TYR A 314 -8.76 18.13 0.71
C TYR A 314 -9.99 18.41 -0.17
N ALA A 315 -10.17 17.68 -1.29
CA ALA A 315 -11.23 18.00 -2.27
C ALA A 315 -12.64 17.95 -1.67
N ASP A 316 -12.89 17.08 -0.69
CA ASP A 316 -14.20 16.94 -0.01
C ASP A 316 -14.22 17.60 1.39
N GLY A 317 -13.13 18.23 1.81
CA GLY A 317 -13.00 18.76 3.17
C GLY A 317 -12.89 17.66 4.26
N PRO A 318 -12.91 18.06 5.56
CA PRO A 318 -12.73 17.17 6.70
C PRO A 318 -14.05 16.47 7.09
N ASP A 319 -14.56 15.60 6.23
CA ASP A 319 -15.85 14.91 6.37
C ASP A 319 -15.74 13.47 6.89
N GLY A 320 -14.55 13.05 7.37
CA GLY A 320 -14.28 11.66 7.78
C GLY A 320 -14.38 10.67 6.62
N GLY A 321 -14.12 11.12 5.39
CA GLY A 321 -14.17 10.30 4.19
C GLY A 321 -15.56 9.96 3.70
N THR A 322 -16.63 10.60 4.22
CA THR A 322 -18.03 10.25 3.91
C THR A 322 -18.33 10.40 2.43
N ALA A 323 -18.04 11.56 1.83
CA ALA A 323 -18.33 11.82 0.42
C ALA A 323 -17.52 10.89 -0.52
N ALA A 324 -16.25 10.63 -0.19
CA ALA A 324 -15.43 9.71 -0.95
C ALA A 324 -15.95 8.27 -0.84
N ALA A 325 -16.34 7.82 0.35
CA ALA A 325 -16.92 6.49 0.55
C ALA A 325 -18.24 6.33 -0.20
N GLU A 326 -19.09 7.37 -0.26
CA GLU A 326 -20.32 7.36 -1.03
C GLU A 326 -20.09 7.21 -2.54
N ARG A 327 -19.11 7.91 -3.08
CA ARG A 327 -18.72 7.77 -4.49
C ARG A 327 -18.18 6.38 -4.78
N MET A 328 -17.28 5.88 -3.95
CA MET A 328 -16.66 4.57 -4.17
C MET A 328 -17.65 3.42 -3.99
N ALA A 329 -18.64 3.53 -3.10
CA ALA A 329 -19.72 2.56 -2.97
C ALA A 329 -20.54 2.40 -4.27
N GLN A 330 -20.52 3.39 -5.17
CA GLN A 330 -21.14 3.31 -6.50
C GLN A 330 -20.19 2.68 -7.54
N VAL A 331 -18.87 2.80 -7.37
CA VAL A 331 -17.86 2.27 -8.30
C VAL A 331 -17.56 0.80 -8.04
N ILE A 332 -17.50 0.38 -6.79
CA ILE A 332 -17.16 -0.99 -6.37
C ILE A 332 -18.03 -2.06 -7.07
N PRO A 333 -19.37 -1.90 -7.21
CA PRO A 333 -20.19 -2.87 -7.94
C PRO A 333 -19.79 -3.02 -9.41
N ALA A 334 -19.37 -1.94 -10.06
CA ALA A 334 -18.94 -2.00 -11.45
C ALA A 334 -17.61 -2.80 -11.60
N PHE A 335 -16.72 -2.69 -10.63
CA PHE A 335 -15.51 -3.50 -10.59
C PHE A 335 -15.83 -4.99 -10.39
N GLY A 336 -16.73 -5.34 -9.45
CA GLY A 336 -17.19 -6.71 -9.26
C GLY A 336 -17.80 -7.30 -10.54
N ALA A 337 -18.70 -6.56 -11.19
CA ALA A 337 -19.32 -6.96 -12.46
C ALA A 337 -18.29 -7.14 -13.59
N ALA A 338 -17.25 -6.30 -13.66
CA ALA A 338 -16.16 -6.46 -14.62
C ALA A 338 -15.39 -7.77 -14.36
N MET A 339 -15.10 -8.09 -13.11
CA MET A 339 -14.43 -9.36 -12.74
C MET A 339 -15.29 -10.56 -13.14
N ASP A 340 -16.61 -10.51 -12.93
CA ASP A 340 -17.52 -11.58 -13.32
C ASP A 340 -17.58 -11.77 -14.84
N LYS A 341 -17.64 -10.68 -15.59
CA LYS A 341 -17.63 -10.68 -17.06
C LYS A 341 -16.42 -11.44 -17.64
N PHE A 342 -15.25 -11.27 -17.02
CA PHE A 342 -14.02 -11.94 -17.46
C PHE A 342 -13.81 -13.31 -16.80
N GLY A 343 -14.78 -13.81 -16.01
CA GLY A 343 -14.65 -15.10 -15.31
C GLY A 343 -13.53 -15.11 -14.26
N PHE A 344 -13.22 -13.96 -13.70
CA PHE A 344 -12.20 -13.79 -12.67
C PHE A 344 -12.84 -14.01 -11.29
N LYS A 345 -13.09 -15.32 -10.94
CA LYS A 345 -13.87 -15.73 -9.75
C LYS A 345 -13.04 -16.57 -8.80
#